data_93df5cbc210b9112f9af423662d3612d
#
_entry.id   93df5cbc210b9112f9af423662d3612d
#
_cell.length_a   1.000
_cell.length_b   1.000
_cell.length_c   1.000
_cell.angle_alpha   90.00
_cell.angle_beta   90.00
_cell.angle_gamma   90.00
#
_symmetry.space_group_name_H-M   'P 1'
#
loop_
_entity.id
_entity.type
_entity.pdbx_description
1 polymer ?
#
loop_
_entity_poly.entity_id
_entity_poly.type
_entity_poly.pdbx_seq_one_letter_code
_entity_poly.pdbx_strand_id
1 'polypeptide(L)'
;MIATATMTANASYRTRIRRLGPQHETDLLALLLDLDQPCRVSRFSYAASDHFLVQHSRRALSSAAWIAGAFVEDTLRGVVEAYDVDATGAVEAAFLVERDWRRRGLGTTLMQAAMEWARENDRHTLCMMFSRCNWPMQKLASNAQARLDLSLDEISAHVAIGSRDFEPRMANVN
;
A
#
# COMPACT_ATOMS: atom_id res chain seq x y z
N MET A 1 -24.23 20.58 36.16
CA MET A 1 -23.04 20.23 35.37
C MET A 1 -23.49 19.25 34.31
N ILE A 2 -23.66 19.72 33.08
CA ILE A 2 -24.11 18.92 31.93
C ILE A 2 -22.87 18.50 31.17
N ALA A 3 -22.57 17.22 31.19
CA ALA A 3 -21.47 16.64 30.43
C ALA A 3 -21.89 16.60 28.94
N THR A 4 -21.27 17.46 28.15
CA THR A 4 -21.41 17.45 26.68
C THR A 4 -20.60 16.28 26.14
N ALA A 5 -21.27 15.18 25.84
CA ALA A 5 -20.68 14.06 25.12
C ALA A 5 -20.46 14.51 23.67
N THR A 6 -19.21 14.73 23.31
CA THR A 6 -18.80 14.94 21.91
C THR A 6 -18.93 13.62 21.17
N MET A 7 -20.06 13.43 20.49
CA MET A 7 -20.22 12.36 19.51
C MET A 7 -19.30 12.65 18.34
N THR A 8 -18.22 11.88 18.22
CA THR A 8 -17.40 11.84 17.02
C THR A 8 -18.26 11.26 15.91
N ALA A 9 -18.77 12.10 15.02
CA ALA A 9 -19.46 11.68 13.82
C ALA A 9 -18.48 10.84 12.98
N ASN A 10 -18.78 9.56 12.84
CA ASN A 10 -18.08 8.65 11.93
C ASN A 10 -18.54 9.02 10.51
N ALA A 11 -17.86 10.00 9.91
CA ALA A 11 -18.12 10.41 8.54
C ALA A 11 -17.79 9.22 7.63
N SER A 12 -18.82 8.61 7.07
CA SER A 12 -18.70 7.51 6.10
C SER A 12 -18.21 8.09 4.76
N TYR A 13 -16.90 8.15 4.58
CA TYR A 13 -16.32 8.59 3.31
C TYR A 13 -16.46 7.48 2.26
N ARG A 14 -16.88 7.85 1.04
CA ARG A 14 -16.91 6.92 -0.08
C ARG A 14 -15.50 6.73 -0.63
N THR A 15 -14.88 5.61 -0.28
CA THR A 15 -13.57 5.22 -0.81
C THR A 15 -13.73 4.36 -2.06
N ARG A 16 -12.94 4.65 -3.10
CA ARG A 16 -12.88 3.86 -4.33
C ARG A 16 -11.43 3.55 -4.66
N ILE A 17 -11.12 2.29 -4.97
CA ILE A 17 -9.83 1.91 -5.55
C ILE A 17 -9.96 1.97 -7.07
N ARG A 18 -8.99 2.66 -7.70
CA ARG A 18 -8.90 2.78 -9.16
C ARG A 18 -7.47 2.49 -9.60
N ARG A 19 -7.32 1.73 -10.69
CA ARG A 19 -6.02 1.61 -11.35
C ARG A 19 -5.59 2.98 -11.85
N LEU A 20 -4.33 3.35 -11.60
CA LEU A 20 -3.76 4.59 -12.11
C LEU A 20 -3.11 4.34 -13.48
N GLY A 21 -3.12 5.38 -14.31
CA GLY A 21 -2.47 5.44 -15.60
C GLY A 21 -1.96 6.85 -15.87
N PRO A 22 -1.39 7.13 -17.05
CA PRO A 22 -0.76 8.42 -17.35
C PRO A 22 -1.64 9.65 -17.08
N GLN A 23 -2.96 9.52 -17.22
CA GLN A 23 -3.92 10.58 -16.93
C GLN A 23 -3.97 11.01 -15.46
N HIS A 24 -3.42 10.21 -14.55
CA HIS A 24 -3.39 10.48 -13.11
C HIS A 24 -2.02 11.03 -12.64
N GLU A 25 -1.13 11.44 -13.58
CA GLU A 25 0.21 11.95 -13.22
C GLU A 25 0.13 13.14 -12.26
N THR A 26 -0.79 14.08 -12.53
CA THR A 26 -0.98 15.27 -11.68
C THR A 26 -1.44 14.89 -10.27
N ASP A 27 -2.39 13.96 -10.14
CA ASP A 27 -2.90 13.52 -8.84
C ASP A 27 -1.82 12.79 -8.03
N LEU A 28 -1.07 11.88 -8.69
CA LEU A 28 0.01 11.14 -8.05
C LEU A 28 1.14 12.08 -7.63
N LEU A 29 1.53 13.02 -8.49
CA LEU A 29 2.56 14.00 -8.18
C LEU A 29 2.14 14.90 -7.01
N ALA A 30 0.90 15.38 -6.98
CA ALA A 30 0.38 16.17 -5.87
C ALA A 30 0.46 15.40 -4.54
N LEU A 31 0.03 14.14 -4.52
CA LEU A 31 0.13 13.27 -3.35
C LEU A 31 1.59 13.07 -2.88
N LEU A 32 2.54 12.94 -3.82
CA LEU A 32 3.95 12.76 -3.50
C LEU A 32 4.60 14.05 -2.98
N LEU A 33 4.26 15.20 -3.55
CA LEU A 33 4.81 16.51 -3.12
C LEU A 33 4.31 16.94 -1.75
N ASP A 34 3.12 16.49 -1.33
CA ASP A 34 2.57 16.74 0.01
C ASP A 34 3.31 15.97 1.13
N LEU A 35 4.21 15.07 0.78
CA LEU A 35 5.02 14.34 1.75
C LEU A 35 6.03 15.26 2.43
N ASP A 36 5.98 15.30 3.76
CA ASP A 36 7.07 15.86 4.55
C ASP A 36 8.35 15.00 4.48
N GLN A 37 9.47 15.56 4.90
CA GLN A 37 10.78 14.88 4.83
C GLN A 37 10.79 13.51 5.54
N PRO A 38 10.26 13.35 6.77
CA PRO A 38 10.18 12.04 7.41
C PRO A 38 9.38 11.01 6.59
N CYS A 39 8.30 11.42 5.95
CA CYS A 39 7.50 10.56 5.09
C CYS A 39 8.25 10.16 3.81
N ARG A 40 9.01 11.11 3.21
CA ARG A 40 9.86 10.81 2.05
C ARG A 40 10.94 9.81 2.40
N VAL A 41 11.62 9.99 3.53
CA VAL A 41 12.63 9.02 4.02
C VAL A 41 11.98 7.65 4.27
N SER A 42 10.81 7.61 4.91
CA SER A 42 10.10 6.35 5.16
C SER A 42 9.68 5.62 3.88
N ARG A 43 9.35 6.37 2.81
CA ARG A 43 8.88 5.79 1.54
C ARG A 43 10.01 5.42 0.59
N PHE A 44 11.08 6.20 0.57
CA PHE A 44 12.16 6.09 -0.43
C PHE A 44 13.52 5.70 0.17
N SER A 45 13.61 5.52 1.50
CA SER A 45 14.85 5.27 2.26
C SER A 45 15.84 6.45 2.25
N TYR A 46 15.47 7.60 1.68
CA TYR A 46 16.25 8.84 1.69
C TYR A 46 15.36 10.08 1.55
N ALA A 47 15.94 11.28 1.80
CA ALA A 47 15.25 12.56 1.68
C ALA A 47 15.04 12.93 0.20
N ALA A 48 14.07 12.30 -0.44
CA ALA A 48 13.76 12.49 -1.86
C ALA A 48 13.43 13.96 -2.18
N SER A 49 14.09 14.53 -3.20
CA SER A 49 13.83 15.89 -3.67
C SER A 49 12.56 15.97 -4.51
N ASP A 50 11.99 17.16 -4.66
CA ASP A 50 10.84 17.38 -5.54
C ASP A 50 11.14 16.97 -7.00
N HIS A 51 12.36 17.23 -7.48
CA HIS A 51 12.79 16.79 -8.80
C HIS A 51 12.72 15.26 -8.95
N PHE A 52 13.17 14.52 -7.93
CA PHE A 52 13.05 13.07 -7.92
C PHE A 52 11.57 12.64 -7.93
N LEU A 53 10.70 13.29 -7.16
CA LEU A 53 9.28 12.93 -7.08
C LEU A 53 8.56 13.15 -8.41
N VAL A 54 8.93 14.21 -9.17
CA VAL A 54 8.43 14.44 -10.55
C VAL A 54 8.84 13.29 -11.47
N GLN A 55 10.09 12.85 -11.42
CA GLN A 55 10.55 11.74 -12.25
C GLN A 55 9.94 10.41 -11.80
N HIS A 56 9.82 10.20 -10.48
CA HIS A 56 9.24 8.99 -9.91
C HIS A 56 7.76 8.82 -10.31
N SER A 57 6.94 9.90 -10.25
CA SER A 57 5.52 9.81 -10.62
C SER A 57 5.33 9.31 -12.06
N ARG A 58 6.11 9.84 -13.01
CA ARG A 58 6.09 9.41 -14.41
C ARG A 58 6.53 7.97 -14.59
N ARG A 59 7.65 7.61 -13.95
CA ARG A 59 8.20 6.26 -14.03
C ARG A 59 7.25 5.23 -13.40
N ALA A 60 6.66 5.53 -12.25
CA ALA A 60 5.72 4.62 -11.59
C ALA A 60 4.51 4.32 -12.48
N LEU A 61 3.94 5.34 -13.15
CA LEU A 61 2.81 5.17 -14.05
C LEU A 61 3.13 4.42 -15.34
N SER A 62 4.41 4.37 -15.75
CA SER A 62 4.84 3.70 -16.99
C SER A 62 5.50 2.34 -16.78
N SER A 63 6.13 2.11 -15.60
CA SER A 63 7.02 0.97 -15.37
C SER A 63 6.55 0.03 -14.26
N ALA A 64 5.60 0.43 -13.41
CA ALA A 64 5.02 -0.48 -12.43
C ALA A 64 4.22 -1.58 -13.15
N ALA A 65 4.33 -2.81 -12.68
CA ALA A 65 3.49 -3.91 -13.13
C ALA A 65 2.01 -3.60 -12.85
N TRP A 66 1.77 -2.93 -11.73
CA TRP A 66 0.47 -2.43 -11.37
C TRP A 66 0.58 -1.25 -10.39
N ILE A 67 -0.29 -0.27 -10.56
CA ILE A 67 -0.41 0.87 -9.66
C ILE A 67 -1.87 1.21 -9.47
N ALA A 68 -2.29 1.42 -8.21
CA ALA A 68 -3.68 1.80 -7.90
C ALA A 68 -3.75 2.84 -6.79
N GLY A 69 -4.74 3.71 -6.89
CA GLY A 69 -5.02 4.78 -5.95
C GLY A 69 -6.29 4.56 -5.15
N ALA A 70 -6.25 4.95 -3.89
CA ALA A 70 -7.42 5.10 -3.04
C ALA A 70 -7.94 6.54 -3.13
N PHE A 71 -9.10 6.69 -3.76
CA PHE A 71 -9.79 7.97 -3.91
C PHE A 71 -10.85 8.11 -2.84
N VAL A 72 -10.86 9.25 -2.17
CA VAL A 72 -11.91 9.64 -1.25
C VAL A 72 -12.55 10.91 -1.79
N GLU A 73 -13.85 10.87 -2.05
CA GLU A 73 -14.59 11.99 -2.67
C GLU A 73 -13.88 12.51 -3.94
N ASP A 74 -13.43 11.58 -4.80
CA ASP A 74 -12.70 11.80 -6.06
C ASP A 74 -11.29 12.43 -5.92
N THR A 75 -10.76 12.60 -4.70
CA THR A 75 -9.37 13.02 -4.46
C THR A 75 -8.51 11.81 -4.12
N LEU A 76 -7.32 11.70 -4.74
CA LEU A 76 -6.33 10.66 -4.45
C LEU A 76 -5.72 10.87 -3.07
N ARG A 77 -5.92 9.92 -2.14
CA ARG A 77 -5.48 9.98 -0.74
C ARG A 77 -4.48 8.89 -0.36
N GLY A 78 -4.24 7.97 -1.26
CA GLY A 78 -3.24 6.93 -1.06
C GLY A 78 -2.98 6.17 -2.35
N VAL A 79 -1.83 5.52 -2.42
CA VAL A 79 -1.40 4.74 -3.58
C VAL A 79 -0.67 3.48 -3.14
N VAL A 80 -0.80 2.43 -3.94
CA VAL A 80 0.07 1.25 -3.94
C VAL A 80 0.71 1.12 -5.30
N GLU A 81 2.02 0.89 -5.32
CA GLU A 81 2.81 0.60 -6.51
C GLU A 81 3.34 -0.83 -6.37
N ALA A 82 3.17 -1.66 -7.39
CA ALA A 82 3.66 -3.03 -7.43
C ALA A 82 4.61 -3.21 -8.61
N TYR A 83 5.79 -3.75 -8.33
CA TYR A 83 6.86 -3.97 -9.30
C TYR A 83 7.25 -5.45 -9.31
N ASP A 84 7.43 -6.02 -10.50
CA ASP A 84 7.96 -7.38 -10.62
C ASP A 84 9.40 -7.41 -10.09
N VAL A 85 9.68 -8.35 -9.20
CA VAL A 85 11.04 -8.55 -8.65
C VAL A 85 11.87 -9.39 -9.61
N ASP A 86 11.28 -10.49 -10.09
CA ASP A 86 11.92 -11.45 -10.96
C ASP A 86 10.90 -12.32 -11.72
N ALA A 87 11.40 -13.34 -12.43
CA ALA A 87 10.56 -14.29 -13.16
C ALA A 87 9.83 -15.30 -12.24
N THR A 88 10.03 -15.29 -10.93
CA THR A 88 9.42 -16.25 -9.98
C THR A 88 7.99 -15.90 -9.60
N GLY A 89 7.48 -14.76 -10.06
CA GLY A 89 6.14 -14.28 -9.71
C GLY A 89 6.08 -13.56 -8.35
N ALA A 90 7.23 -13.15 -7.81
CA ALA A 90 7.28 -12.24 -6.67
C ALA A 90 7.12 -10.79 -7.13
N VAL A 91 6.35 -9.99 -6.38
CA VAL A 91 6.16 -8.56 -6.60
C VAL A 91 6.49 -7.77 -5.35
N GLU A 92 7.21 -6.68 -5.52
CA GLU A 92 7.44 -5.70 -4.45
C GLU A 92 6.35 -4.65 -4.47
N ALA A 93 5.67 -4.46 -3.33
CA ALA A 93 4.62 -3.49 -3.16
C ALA A 93 5.03 -2.37 -2.20
N ALA A 94 4.87 -1.14 -2.65
CA ALA A 94 5.14 0.05 -1.86
C ALA A 94 3.86 0.86 -1.66
N PHE A 95 3.59 1.22 -0.40
CA PHE A 95 2.35 1.86 0.03
C PHE A 95 2.61 3.29 0.48
N LEU A 96 1.68 4.16 0.15
CA LEU A 96 1.62 5.53 0.64
C LEU A 96 0.18 5.90 0.97
N VAL A 97 -0.04 6.54 2.12
CA VAL A 97 -1.32 7.17 2.48
C VAL A 97 -1.01 8.57 3.02
N GLU A 98 -1.72 9.55 2.47
CA GLU A 98 -1.68 10.94 2.94
C GLU A 98 -1.86 11.02 4.46
N ARG A 99 -1.11 11.90 5.13
CA ARG A 99 -1.02 11.94 6.60
C ARG A 99 -2.39 12.02 7.27
N ASP A 100 -3.24 12.94 6.82
CA ASP A 100 -4.54 13.22 7.44
C ASP A 100 -5.57 12.12 7.17
N TRP A 101 -5.25 11.23 6.23
CA TRP A 101 -6.09 10.08 5.86
C TRP A 101 -5.60 8.75 6.41
N ARG A 102 -4.52 8.75 7.19
CA ARG A 102 -4.03 7.54 7.88
C ARG A 102 -5.01 7.10 8.96
N ARG A 103 -4.92 5.81 9.34
CA ARG A 103 -5.75 5.17 10.38
C ARG A 103 -7.27 5.19 10.09
N ARG A 104 -7.64 5.41 8.83
CA ARG A 104 -9.01 5.36 8.34
C ARG A 104 -9.28 4.14 7.44
N GLY A 105 -8.39 3.15 7.46
CA GLY A 105 -8.53 1.89 6.71
C GLY A 105 -7.95 1.91 5.28
N LEU A 106 -7.54 3.07 4.73
CA LEU A 106 -7.08 3.17 3.34
C LEU A 106 -5.90 2.23 3.03
N GLY A 107 -4.91 2.13 3.94
CA GLY A 107 -3.79 1.19 3.76
C GLY A 107 -4.23 -0.26 3.68
N THR A 108 -5.20 -0.67 4.51
CA THR A 108 -5.77 -2.02 4.47
C THR A 108 -6.50 -2.28 3.15
N THR A 109 -7.30 -1.30 2.69
CA THR A 109 -8.01 -1.41 1.40
C THR A 109 -7.04 -1.51 0.23
N LEU A 110 -5.95 -0.72 0.23
CA LEU A 110 -4.89 -0.80 -0.79
C LEU A 110 -4.17 -2.15 -0.74
N MET A 111 -3.88 -2.70 0.45
CA MET A 111 -3.27 -4.01 0.61
C MET A 111 -4.17 -5.11 0.04
N GLN A 112 -5.46 -5.09 0.37
CA GLN A 112 -6.43 -6.05 -0.16
C GLN A 112 -6.49 -6.00 -1.68
N ALA A 113 -6.54 -4.80 -2.26
CA ALA A 113 -6.52 -4.62 -3.72
C ALA A 113 -5.23 -5.13 -4.37
N ALA A 114 -4.06 -4.92 -3.73
CA ALA A 114 -2.79 -5.43 -4.22
C ALA A 114 -2.72 -6.98 -4.17
N MET A 115 -3.21 -7.58 -3.10
CA MET A 115 -3.29 -9.04 -2.98
C MET A 115 -4.26 -9.65 -3.98
N GLU A 116 -5.40 -9.01 -4.23
CA GLU A 116 -6.38 -9.44 -5.23
C GLU A 116 -5.79 -9.37 -6.64
N TRP A 117 -5.19 -8.23 -7.01
CA TRP A 117 -4.50 -8.09 -8.27
C TRP A 117 -3.37 -9.12 -8.43
N ALA A 118 -2.55 -9.34 -7.40
CA ALA A 118 -1.48 -10.33 -7.44
C ALA A 118 -2.01 -11.74 -7.73
N ARG A 119 -3.10 -12.13 -7.07
CA ARG A 119 -3.77 -13.43 -7.30
C ARG A 119 -4.34 -13.55 -8.72
N GLU A 120 -4.91 -12.47 -9.26
CA GLU A 120 -5.49 -12.45 -10.60
C GLU A 120 -4.45 -12.50 -11.72
N ASN A 121 -3.21 -12.14 -11.40
CA ASN A 121 -2.11 -12.08 -12.36
C ASN A 121 -1.02 -13.11 -12.08
N ASP A 122 -1.37 -14.24 -11.43
CA ASP A 122 -0.50 -15.39 -11.15
C ASP A 122 0.79 -14.99 -10.40
N ARG A 123 0.68 -14.01 -9.48
CA ARG A 123 1.77 -13.65 -8.57
C ARG A 123 1.63 -14.46 -7.28
N HIS A 124 2.76 -15.02 -6.81
CA HIS A 124 2.74 -15.95 -5.68
C HIS A 124 3.14 -15.31 -4.36
N THR A 125 3.85 -14.18 -4.40
CA THR A 125 4.34 -13.50 -3.22
C THR A 125 4.27 -11.99 -3.39
N LEU A 126 3.68 -11.31 -2.41
CA LEU A 126 3.75 -9.86 -2.26
C LEU A 126 4.81 -9.52 -1.21
N CYS A 127 5.87 -8.84 -1.64
CA CYS A 127 6.99 -8.42 -0.79
C CYS A 127 6.85 -6.95 -0.45
N MET A 128 7.30 -6.58 0.75
CA MET A 128 7.37 -5.18 1.20
C MET A 128 8.66 -5.00 1.98
N MET A 129 9.36 -3.89 1.76
CA MET A 129 10.51 -3.49 2.55
C MET A 129 10.23 -2.18 3.27
N PHE A 130 10.54 -2.11 4.55
CA PHE A 130 10.32 -0.91 5.36
C PHE A 130 11.19 -0.89 6.60
N SER A 131 11.47 0.32 7.11
CA SER A 131 12.25 0.52 8.34
C SER A 131 11.58 -0.13 9.55
N ARG A 132 12.38 -0.65 10.49
CA ARG A 132 11.90 -1.19 11.78
C ARG A 132 11.11 -0.19 12.61
N CYS A 133 11.28 1.11 12.38
CA CYS A 133 10.51 2.17 13.05
C CYS A 133 9.17 2.46 12.36
N ASN A 134 8.86 1.82 11.23
CA ASN A 134 7.60 2.03 10.52
C ASN A 134 6.48 1.14 11.07
N TRP A 135 6.00 1.48 12.27
CA TRP A 135 4.93 0.76 12.97
C TRP A 135 3.63 0.60 12.15
N PRO A 136 3.18 1.61 11.37
CA PRO A 136 2.02 1.44 10.51
C PRO A 136 2.19 0.31 9.48
N MET A 137 3.37 0.19 8.86
CA MET A 137 3.66 -0.87 7.91
C MET A 137 3.79 -2.23 8.58
N GLN A 138 4.41 -2.31 9.77
CA GLN A 138 4.44 -3.56 10.54
C GLN A 138 3.03 -4.07 10.84
N LYS A 139 2.14 -3.19 11.30
CA LYS A 139 0.75 -3.55 11.56
C LYS A 139 0.01 -3.98 10.29
N LEU A 140 0.25 -3.29 9.17
CA LEU A 140 -0.34 -3.62 7.88
C LEU A 140 0.11 -5.02 7.41
N ALA A 141 1.42 -5.29 7.47
CA ALA A 141 2.00 -6.59 7.12
C ALA A 141 1.49 -7.72 8.04
N SER A 142 1.44 -7.47 9.36
CA SER A 142 0.91 -8.43 10.32
C SER A 142 -0.57 -8.77 10.06
N ASN A 143 -1.39 -7.77 9.75
CA ASN A 143 -2.81 -7.98 9.41
C ASN A 143 -2.98 -8.78 8.11
N ALA A 144 -2.02 -8.69 7.18
CA ALA A 144 -1.96 -9.47 5.95
C ALA A 144 -1.29 -10.85 6.15
N GLN A 145 -1.00 -11.24 7.40
CA GLN A 145 -0.34 -12.50 7.76
C GLN A 145 1.03 -12.69 7.08
N ALA A 146 1.75 -11.60 6.88
CA ALA A 146 3.08 -11.64 6.30
C ALA A 146 4.08 -12.37 7.20
N ARG A 147 4.94 -13.20 6.60
CA ARG A 147 6.18 -13.64 7.25
C ARG A 147 7.14 -12.44 7.28
N LEU A 148 7.75 -12.18 8.42
CA LEU A 148 8.68 -11.09 8.62
C LEU A 148 10.11 -11.62 8.74
N ASP A 149 11.00 -11.12 7.91
CA ASP A 149 12.44 -11.36 7.99
C ASP A 149 13.10 -10.04 8.46
N LEU A 150 13.79 -10.13 9.62
CA LEU A 150 14.35 -8.95 10.30
C LEU A 150 15.82 -8.79 9.95
N SER A 151 16.23 -7.61 9.52
CA SER A 151 17.62 -7.17 9.43
C SER A 151 17.93 -6.09 10.47
N LEU A 152 19.13 -5.51 10.45
CA LEU A 152 19.55 -4.51 11.46
C LEU A 152 18.62 -3.28 11.45
N ASP A 153 18.29 -2.76 10.30
CA ASP A 153 17.56 -1.49 10.15
C ASP A 153 16.22 -1.64 9.43
N GLU A 154 15.98 -2.77 8.75
CA GLU A 154 14.84 -2.98 7.88
C GLU A 154 14.07 -4.28 8.22
N ILE A 155 12.85 -4.33 7.78
CA ILE A 155 12.00 -5.52 7.79
C ILE A 155 11.60 -5.81 6.34
N SER A 156 11.83 -7.06 5.91
CA SER A 156 11.25 -7.61 4.70
C SER A 156 10.01 -8.43 5.10
N ALA A 157 8.86 -8.06 4.56
CA ALA A 157 7.61 -8.74 4.82
C ALA A 157 7.13 -9.46 3.56
N HIS A 158 6.74 -10.73 3.69
CA HIS A 158 6.34 -11.58 2.58
C HIS A 158 4.94 -12.14 2.82
N VAL A 159 3.97 -11.74 1.99
CA VAL A 159 2.61 -12.28 1.99
C VAL A 159 2.51 -13.34 0.92
N ALA A 160 2.20 -14.58 1.31
CA ALA A 160 1.92 -15.65 0.36
C ALA A 160 0.55 -15.39 -0.29
N ILE A 161 0.53 -15.34 -1.63
CA ILE A 161 -0.69 -15.19 -2.41
C ILE A 161 -1.15 -16.59 -2.83
N GLY A 162 -2.27 -17.06 -2.26
CA GLY A 162 -2.85 -18.35 -2.65
C GLY A 162 -3.27 -18.36 -4.12
N SER A 163 -3.00 -19.47 -4.84
CA SER A 163 -3.52 -19.68 -6.17
C SER A 163 -5.05 -19.75 -6.16
N ARG A 164 -5.70 -19.46 -7.31
CA ARG A 164 -7.17 -19.57 -7.47
C ARG A 164 -7.68 -21.01 -7.20
N ASP A 165 -6.82 -22.02 -7.29
CA ASP A 165 -7.17 -23.44 -7.16
C ASP A 165 -7.00 -23.99 -5.73
N PHE A 166 -6.69 -23.14 -4.73
CA PHE A 166 -6.63 -23.58 -3.36
C PHE A 166 -8.05 -23.63 -2.74
N GLU A 167 -8.81 -24.68 -3.08
CA GLU A 167 -9.91 -25.12 -2.23
C GLU A 167 -9.31 -25.66 -0.91
N PRO A 168 -9.68 -25.11 0.26
CA PRO A 168 -9.27 -25.71 1.52
C PRO A 168 -9.86 -27.13 1.57
N ARG A 169 -9.02 -28.15 1.49
CA ARG A 169 -9.41 -29.52 1.84
C ARG A 169 -9.93 -29.47 3.27
N MET A 170 -11.24 -29.53 3.41
CA MET A 170 -11.89 -29.83 4.66
C MET A 170 -11.30 -31.14 5.16
N ALA A 171 -10.51 -31.07 6.23
CA ALA A 171 -10.06 -32.26 6.93
C ALA A 171 -11.31 -32.95 7.48
N ASN A 172 -11.70 -34.06 6.87
CA ASN A 172 -12.64 -34.99 7.45
C ASN A 172 -12.01 -35.53 8.74
N VAL A 173 -12.48 -35.04 9.88
CA VAL A 173 -12.27 -35.65 11.16
C VAL A 173 -13.30 -36.77 11.29
N ASN A 174 -12.85 -37.99 11.14
CA ASN A 174 -13.53 -39.17 11.63
C ASN A 174 -13.19 -39.39 13.09
#